data_d0a1a0a063e00faa1271a524c648d311
#
_entry.id   d0a1a0a063e00faa1271a524c648d311
#
_cell.length_a   1.000
_cell.length_b   1.000
_cell.length_c   1.000
_cell.angle_alpha   90.00
_cell.angle_beta   90.00
_cell.angle_gamma   90.00
#
_symmetry.space_group_name_H-M   'P 1'
#
loop_
_entity.id
_entity.type
_entity.pdbx_description
1 polymer ?
#
loop_
_entity_poly.entity_id
_entity_poly.type
_entity_poly.pdbx_seq_one_letter_code
_entity_poly.pdbx_strand_id
1 'polypeptide(L)'
;MSIEHQSYVEPLGVKGKVILTSFLGLDANNIFQQNIFLNQLSNFVNLNCSTVVSLVEDSEFDQLCEKKLFVRNIYNHNLKWIHMPIADLKAPDHEFKKKWITTKTLLKNDLLKGNNIVLHCKGGIGRSGTVAALILIEHGEENANAIKCVRKKRQGAIENELQEQFVLDYRTIS
;
A
#
# COMPACT_ATOMS: atom_id res chain seq x y z
N MET A 1 -4.15 -21.84 3.50
CA MET A 1 -5.12 -20.92 2.92
C MET A 1 -4.38 -19.92 2.07
N SER A 2 -4.75 -19.83 0.82
CA SER A 2 -4.02 -19.18 -0.25
C SER A 2 -3.87 -17.68 -0.04
N ILE A 3 -2.65 -17.19 -0.20
CA ILE A 3 -2.23 -15.78 -0.27
C ILE A 3 -2.64 -15.20 -1.66
N GLU A 4 -3.82 -15.57 -2.16
CA GLU A 4 -4.19 -15.39 -3.57
C GLU A 4 -4.37 -13.94 -4.03
N HIS A 5 -4.27 -12.95 -3.13
CA HIS A 5 -4.45 -11.53 -3.46
C HIS A 5 -3.28 -10.63 -3.08
N GLN A 6 -2.12 -11.21 -2.75
CA GLN A 6 -0.91 -10.45 -2.45
C GLN A 6 0.09 -10.51 -3.60
N SER A 7 0.66 -9.39 -3.95
CA SER A 7 1.80 -9.28 -4.84
C SER A 7 2.82 -8.32 -4.25
N TYR A 8 4.06 -8.36 -4.72
CA TYR A 8 5.08 -7.44 -4.23
C TYR A 8 5.92 -6.87 -5.37
N VAL A 9 6.41 -5.66 -5.15
CA VAL A 9 7.43 -5.03 -5.99
C VAL A 9 8.70 -4.81 -5.19
N GLU A 10 9.83 -4.75 -5.88
CA GLU A 10 11.17 -4.66 -5.31
C GLU A 10 11.80 -3.34 -5.76
N PRO A 11 11.87 -2.32 -4.87
CA PRO A 11 12.50 -1.06 -5.19
C PRO A 11 14.02 -1.24 -5.37
N LEU A 12 14.62 -0.42 -6.23
CA LEU A 12 16.04 -0.50 -6.54
C LEU A 12 16.90 -0.16 -5.32
N GLY A 13 18.02 -0.89 -5.17
CA GLY A 13 19.04 -0.61 -4.15
C GLY A 13 18.67 -0.94 -2.71
N VAL A 14 17.54 -1.62 -2.47
CA VAL A 14 17.12 -2.03 -1.11
C VAL A 14 16.75 -3.50 -1.06
N LYS A 15 16.74 -4.08 0.17
CA LYS A 15 16.32 -5.46 0.38
C LYS A 15 14.84 -5.59 0.72
N GLY A 16 14.25 -4.52 1.27
CA GLY A 16 12.83 -4.48 1.62
C GLY A 16 11.94 -4.48 0.38
N LYS A 17 10.75 -5.03 0.51
CA LYS A 17 9.76 -5.15 -0.56
C LYS A 17 8.49 -4.37 -0.21
N VAL A 18 7.75 -3.98 -1.24
CA VAL A 18 6.44 -3.34 -1.11
C VAL A 18 5.38 -4.37 -1.47
N ILE A 19 4.58 -4.77 -0.50
CA ILE A 19 3.50 -5.73 -0.65
C ILE A 19 2.20 -4.98 -0.96
N LEU A 20 1.53 -5.36 -2.04
CA LEU A 20 0.23 -4.83 -2.44
C LEU A 20 -0.86 -5.85 -2.11
N THR A 21 -1.93 -5.39 -1.47
CA THR A 21 -3.06 -6.24 -1.12
C THR A 21 -4.38 -5.48 -1.14
N SER A 22 -5.49 -6.20 -1.20
CA SER A 22 -6.83 -5.66 -0.94
C SER A 22 -6.99 -5.25 0.53
N PHE A 23 -8.14 -4.70 0.90
CA PHE A 23 -8.44 -4.37 2.29
C PHE A 23 -8.25 -5.60 3.19
N LEU A 24 -7.57 -5.40 4.31
CA LEU A 24 -7.21 -6.49 5.21
C LEU A 24 -8.45 -7.03 5.95
N GLY A 25 -8.53 -8.34 6.08
CA GLY A 25 -9.60 -9.00 6.82
C GLY A 25 -10.83 -9.36 5.97
N LEU A 26 -10.86 -9.05 4.68
CA LEU A 26 -12.00 -9.43 3.83
C LEU A 26 -11.94 -10.91 3.45
N ASP A 27 -13.10 -11.57 3.51
CA ASP A 27 -13.32 -12.91 2.95
C ASP A 27 -13.65 -12.86 1.45
N ALA A 28 -13.93 -14.00 0.84
CA ALA A 28 -14.28 -14.12 -0.58
C ALA A 28 -15.57 -13.36 -0.97
N ASN A 29 -16.42 -13.02 0.00
CA ASN A 29 -17.64 -12.25 -0.21
C ASN A 29 -17.46 -10.75 0.10
N ASN A 30 -16.22 -10.30 0.31
CA ASN A 30 -15.86 -8.94 0.74
C ASN A 30 -16.46 -8.55 2.10
N ILE A 31 -16.68 -9.51 2.98
CA ILE A 31 -17.14 -9.29 4.36
C ILE A 31 -15.94 -9.34 5.30
N PHE A 32 -15.83 -8.36 6.19
CA PHE A 32 -14.73 -8.30 7.15
C PHE A 32 -14.84 -9.43 8.20
N GLN A 33 -13.76 -10.18 8.35
CA GLN A 33 -13.60 -11.28 9.28
C GLN A 33 -12.38 -11.03 10.18
N GLN A 34 -12.61 -10.88 11.47
CA GLN A 34 -11.55 -10.59 12.43
C GLN A 34 -10.42 -11.63 12.43
N ASN A 35 -10.75 -12.92 12.31
CA ASN A 35 -9.77 -13.99 12.27
C ASN A 35 -8.89 -13.94 11.02
N ILE A 36 -9.46 -13.59 9.84
CA ILE A 36 -8.68 -13.40 8.61
C ILE A 36 -7.70 -12.24 8.79
N PHE A 37 -8.19 -11.12 9.34
CA PHE A 37 -7.38 -9.94 9.62
C PHE A 37 -6.18 -10.25 10.52
N LEU A 38 -6.42 -10.89 11.67
CA LEU A 38 -5.36 -11.24 12.63
C LEU A 38 -4.34 -12.22 12.03
N ASN A 39 -4.79 -13.19 11.24
CA ASN A 39 -3.91 -14.11 10.54
C ASN A 39 -3.04 -13.39 9.50
N GLN A 40 -3.59 -12.41 8.77
CA GLN A 40 -2.83 -11.59 7.83
C GLN A 40 -1.78 -10.75 8.56
N LEU A 41 -2.11 -10.11 9.68
CA LEU A 41 -1.15 -9.34 10.48
C LEU A 41 0.00 -10.24 10.99
N SER A 42 -0.30 -11.42 11.51
CA SER A 42 0.70 -12.39 11.94
C SER A 42 1.62 -12.81 10.78
N ASN A 43 1.04 -13.01 9.59
CA ASN A 43 1.83 -13.32 8.39
C ASN A 43 2.74 -12.16 7.98
N PHE A 44 2.28 -10.90 8.05
CA PHE A 44 3.12 -9.74 7.76
C PHE A 44 4.31 -9.63 8.74
N VAL A 45 4.10 -9.92 10.02
CA VAL A 45 5.21 -9.99 10.99
C VAL A 45 6.23 -11.06 10.56
N ASN A 46 5.77 -12.25 10.19
CA ASN A 46 6.65 -13.34 9.71
C ASN A 46 7.39 -12.99 8.42
N LEU A 47 6.79 -12.14 7.57
CA LEU A 47 7.41 -11.58 6.37
C LEU A 47 8.30 -10.36 6.64
N ASN A 48 8.66 -10.09 7.88
CA ASN A 48 9.47 -8.93 8.28
C ASN A 48 8.87 -7.59 7.81
N CYS A 49 7.55 -7.44 7.82
CA CYS A 49 6.92 -6.15 7.58
C CYS A 49 7.06 -5.27 8.82
N SER A 50 7.26 -3.97 8.62
CA SER A 50 7.31 -2.97 9.69
C SER A 50 6.11 -2.02 9.68
N THR A 51 5.50 -1.82 8.53
CA THR A 51 4.52 -0.75 8.31
C THR A 51 3.37 -1.20 7.42
N VAL A 52 2.16 -0.86 7.84
CA VAL A 52 0.92 -0.98 7.03
C VAL A 52 0.46 0.43 6.66
N VAL A 53 0.30 0.66 5.37
CA VAL A 53 -0.23 1.92 4.81
C VAL A 53 -1.63 1.69 4.30
N SER A 54 -2.61 2.37 4.88
CA SER A 54 -4.02 2.34 4.47
C SER A 54 -4.34 3.51 3.55
N LEU A 55 -4.82 3.21 2.35
CA LEU A 55 -5.15 4.19 1.32
C LEU A 55 -6.65 4.40 1.13
N VAL A 56 -7.47 3.72 1.89
CA VAL A 56 -8.93 3.88 1.90
C VAL A 56 -9.35 5.11 2.68
N GLU A 57 -10.50 5.69 2.34
CA GLU A 57 -11.11 6.79 3.05
C GLU A 57 -11.77 6.34 4.36
N ASP A 58 -12.05 7.27 5.27
CA ASP A 58 -12.73 6.97 6.54
C ASP A 58 -14.13 6.37 6.31
N SER A 59 -14.86 6.87 5.32
CA SER A 59 -16.15 6.33 4.91
C SER A 59 -16.10 4.87 4.45
N GLU A 60 -14.97 4.42 3.90
CA GLU A 60 -14.79 3.01 3.52
C GLU A 60 -14.52 2.15 4.77
N PHE A 61 -13.78 2.66 5.76
CA PHE A 61 -13.65 1.99 7.06
C PHE A 61 -15.00 1.80 7.72
N ASP A 62 -15.84 2.84 7.77
CA ASP A 62 -17.18 2.79 8.39
C ASP A 62 -18.07 1.71 7.77
N GLN A 63 -17.89 1.41 6.48
CA GLN A 63 -18.59 0.34 5.77
C GLN A 63 -18.03 -1.06 6.01
N LEU A 64 -16.75 -1.18 6.34
CA LEU A 64 -16.04 -2.46 6.36
C LEU A 64 -15.75 -2.96 7.77
N CYS A 65 -15.29 -2.10 8.67
CA CYS A 65 -14.95 -2.48 10.04
C CYS A 65 -14.79 -1.27 10.97
N GLU A 66 -14.72 -1.52 12.27
CA GLU A 66 -14.40 -0.48 13.26
C GLU A 66 -12.91 -0.07 13.11
N LYS A 67 -12.65 1.14 12.58
CA LYS A 67 -11.31 1.68 12.34
C LYS A 67 -10.42 1.65 13.59
N LYS A 68 -10.97 2.02 14.77
CA LYS A 68 -10.19 2.03 16.02
C LYS A 68 -9.67 0.63 16.39
N LEU A 69 -10.50 -0.38 16.20
CA LEU A 69 -10.14 -1.77 16.47
C LEU A 69 -9.12 -2.27 15.44
N PHE A 70 -9.29 -1.93 14.16
CA PHE A 70 -8.36 -2.23 13.08
C PHE A 70 -6.97 -1.69 13.41
N VAL A 71 -6.85 -0.40 13.73
CA VAL A 71 -5.59 0.26 14.07
C VAL A 71 -4.94 -0.32 15.32
N ARG A 72 -5.73 -0.56 16.39
CA ARG A 72 -5.23 -1.17 17.62
C ARG A 72 -4.61 -2.54 17.38
N ASN A 73 -5.22 -3.37 16.53
CA ASN A 73 -4.67 -4.70 16.23
C ASN A 73 -3.37 -4.62 15.44
N ILE A 74 -3.21 -3.65 14.53
CA ILE A 74 -1.94 -3.41 13.82
C ILE A 74 -0.84 -3.09 14.84
N TYR A 75 -1.08 -2.18 15.77
CA TYR A 75 -0.11 -1.84 16.83
C TYR A 75 0.18 -3.02 17.76
N ASN A 76 -0.82 -3.82 18.11
CA ASN A 76 -0.63 -5.03 18.94
C ASN A 76 0.26 -6.09 18.27
N HIS A 77 0.41 -6.04 16.94
CA HIS A 77 1.36 -6.88 16.19
C HIS A 77 2.73 -6.20 15.97
N ASN A 78 3.02 -5.10 16.69
CA ASN A 78 4.24 -4.31 16.54
C ASN A 78 4.47 -3.75 15.13
N LEU A 79 3.39 -3.56 14.36
CA LEU A 79 3.41 -2.91 13.07
C LEU A 79 3.07 -1.43 13.23
N LYS A 80 3.73 -0.55 12.47
CA LYS A 80 3.34 0.85 12.34
C LYS A 80 2.13 0.96 11.42
N TRP A 81 1.26 1.92 11.68
CA TRP A 81 0.14 2.24 10.81
C TRP A 81 0.24 3.66 10.27
N ILE A 82 0.08 3.82 8.97
CA ILE A 82 0.06 5.11 8.29
C ILE A 82 -1.25 5.21 7.49
N HIS A 83 -2.00 6.28 7.70
CA HIS A 83 -3.23 6.55 6.96
C HIS A 83 -3.02 7.68 5.96
N MET A 84 -3.12 7.34 4.68
CA MET A 84 -2.96 8.25 3.54
C MET A 84 -4.12 8.06 2.55
N PRO A 85 -5.32 8.52 2.90
CA PRO A 85 -6.50 8.28 2.08
C PRO A 85 -6.36 8.89 0.69
N ILE A 86 -6.80 8.13 -0.30
CA ILE A 86 -7.00 8.56 -1.67
C ILE A 86 -8.46 8.22 -2.01
N ALA A 87 -9.22 9.18 -2.54
CA ALA A 87 -10.60 8.92 -2.94
C ALA A 87 -10.65 7.82 -4.01
N ASP A 88 -11.68 6.98 -3.94
CA ASP A 88 -11.77 5.81 -4.82
C ASP A 88 -11.77 6.24 -6.30
N LEU A 89 -11.05 5.48 -7.13
CA LEU A 89 -10.84 5.77 -8.57
C LEU A 89 -10.18 7.12 -8.87
N LYS A 90 -9.68 7.86 -7.87
CA LYS A 90 -8.99 9.14 -8.07
C LYS A 90 -7.47 8.98 -7.98
N ALA A 91 -6.78 9.98 -8.51
CA ALA A 91 -5.35 10.18 -8.25
C ALA A 91 -5.14 10.83 -6.86
N PRO A 92 -3.95 10.69 -6.26
CA PRO A 92 -3.57 11.36 -5.03
C PRO A 92 -3.78 12.89 -5.09
N ASP A 93 -4.45 13.43 -4.10
CA ASP A 93 -4.79 14.86 -4.00
C ASP A 93 -3.69 15.69 -3.31
N HIS A 94 -4.01 16.95 -3.01
CA HIS A 94 -3.10 17.87 -2.35
C HIS A 94 -2.76 17.45 -0.92
N GLU A 95 -3.72 16.92 -0.15
CA GLU A 95 -3.50 16.47 1.22
C GLU A 95 -2.62 15.21 1.25
N PHE A 96 -2.82 14.30 0.31
CA PHE A 96 -1.91 13.18 0.11
C PHE A 96 -0.49 13.68 -0.17
N LYS A 97 -0.32 14.61 -1.11
CA LYS A 97 1.00 15.16 -1.49
C LYS A 97 1.74 15.78 -0.31
N LYS A 98 1.04 16.52 0.55
CA LYS A 98 1.63 17.07 1.78
C LYS A 98 2.16 15.98 2.72
N LYS A 99 1.34 14.97 3.00
CA LYS A 99 1.73 13.85 3.87
C LYS A 99 2.84 13.01 3.23
N TRP A 100 2.84 12.90 1.90
CA TRP A 100 3.80 12.09 1.17
C TRP A 100 5.25 12.53 1.38
N ILE A 101 5.51 13.84 1.54
CA ILE A 101 6.85 14.40 1.75
C ILE A 101 7.55 13.73 2.94
N THR A 102 6.86 13.57 4.05
CA THR A 102 7.42 12.92 5.25
C THR A 102 7.29 11.41 5.20
N THR A 103 6.17 10.91 4.69
CA THR A 103 5.88 9.47 4.63
C THR A 103 6.87 8.73 3.74
N LYS A 104 7.20 9.26 2.56
CA LYS A 104 8.17 8.63 1.64
C LYS A 104 9.52 8.40 2.31
N THR A 105 9.98 9.34 3.14
CA THR A 105 11.24 9.21 3.88
C THR A 105 11.17 8.09 4.93
N LEU A 106 10.05 7.99 5.66
CA LEU A 106 9.84 6.91 6.63
C LEU A 106 9.83 5.54 5.94
N LEU A 107 9.09 5.41 4.83
CA LEU A 107 9.02 4.16 4.06
C LEU A 107 10.37 3.79 3.45
N LYS A 108 11.10 4.76 2.90
CA LYS A 108 12.44 4.57 2.37
C LYS A 108 13.40 4.04 3.45
N ASN A 109 13.37 4.60 4.66
CA ASN A 109 14.18 4.14 5.77
C ASN A 109 13.84 2.70 6.20
N ASP A 110 12.56 2.32 6.21
CA ASP A 110 12.15 0.96 6.51
C ASP A 110 12.67 -0.02 5.44
N LEU A 111 12.52 0.30 4.17
CA LEU A 111 13.02 -0.51 3.04
C LEU A 111 14.56 -0.65 3.03
N LEU A 112 15.29 0.42 3.36
CA LEU A 112 16.75 0.40 3.48
C LEU A 112 17.22 -0.52 4.61
N LYS A 113 16.46 -0.61 5.70
CA LYS A 113 16.74 -1.56 6.80
C LYS A 113 16.40 -3.02 6.44
N GLY A 114 15.85 -3.26 5.25
CA GLY A 114 15.41 -4.57 4.79
C GLY A 114 14.01 -4.98 5.28
N ASN A 115 13.26 -4.05 5.89
CA ASN A 115 11.88 -4.31 6.29
C ASN A 115 10.96 -4.19 5.07
N ASN A 116 9.92 -5.02 5.04
CA ASN A 116 8.86 -4.90 4.07
C ASN A 116 7.79 -3.91 4.54
N ILE A 117 7.08 -3.31 3.59
CA ILE A 117 5.91 -2.47 3.85
C ILE A 117 4.70 -3.01 3.12
N VAL A 118 3.52 -2.82 3.71
CA VAL A 118 2.25 -3.26 3.14
C VAL A 118 1.45 -2.04 2.70
N LEU A 119 1.03 -2.02 1.43
CA LEU A 119 0.09 -1.04 0.90
C LEU A 119 -1.25 -1.74 0.64
N HIS A 120 -2.31 -1.23 1.22
CA HIS A 120 -3.65 -1.69 0.88
C HIS A 120 -4.60 -0.55 0.53
N CYS A 121 -5.52 -0.83 -0.38
CA CYS A 121 -6.71 -0.03 -0.62
C CYS A 121 -7.93 -0.96 -0.53
N LYS A 122 -9.05 -0.66 -1.16
CA LYS A 122 -10.21 -1.57 -1.15
C LYS A 122 -9.93 -2.83 -1.99
N GLY A 123 -9.63 -2.68 -3.28
CA GLY A 123 -9.32 -3.79 -4.20
C GLY A 123 -7.84 -4.18 -4.28
N GLY A 124 -6.93 -3.38 -3.75
CA GLY A 124 -5.48 -3.64 -3.83
C GLY A 124 -4.91 -3.47 -5.24
N ILE A 125 -5.49 -2.63 -6.08
CA ILE A 125 -5.17 -2.49 -7.51
C ILE A 125 -4.83 -1.04 -7.84
N GLY A 126 -5.79 -0.12 -7.83
CA GLY A 126 -5.62 1.25 -8.31
C GLY A 126 -4.74 2.10 -7.39
N ARG A 127 -5.27 2.49 -6.24
CA ARG A 127 -4.61 3.36 -5.26
C ARG A 127 -3.30 2.78 -4.73
N SER A 128 -3.28 1.48 -4.38
CA SER A 128 -2.08 0.79 -3.91
C SER A 128 -1.04 0.65 -5.01
N GLY A 129 -1.46 0.37 -6.25
CA GLY A 129 -0.57 0.33 -7.41
C GLY A 129 0.06 1.69 -7.70
N THR A 130 -0.73 2.77 -7.61
CA THR A 130 -0.24 4.14 -7.79
C THR A 130 0.86 4.46 -6.77
N VAL A 131 0.61 4.24 -5.49
CA VAL A 131 1.60 4.53 -4.42
C VAL A 131 2.83 3.62 -4.53
N ALA A 132 2.66 2.35 -4.91
CA ALA A 132 3.78 1.45 -5.16
C ALA A 132 4.70 1.97 -6.27
N ALA A 133 4.14 2.50 -7.37
CA ALA A 133 4.92 3.12 -8.43
C ALA A 133 5.68 4.35 -7.93
N LEU A 134 5.05 5.22 -7.11
CA LEU A 134 5.77 6.35 -6.51
C LEU A 134 6.96 5.90 -5.68
N ILE A 135 6.82 4.82 -4.90
CA ILE A 135 7.94 4.28 -4.11
C ILE A 135 9.07 3.80 -5.03
N LEU A 136 8.75 3.10 -6.13
CA LEU A 136 9.77 2.68 -7.10
C LEU A 136 10.52 3.88 -7.69
N ILE A 137 9.81 4.95 -8.04
CA ILE A 137 10.40 6.19 -8.58
C ILE A 137 11.30 6.88 -7.54
N GLU A 138 10.89 6.94 -6.27
CA GLU A 138 11.72 7.48 -5.18
C GLU A 138 13.01 6.64 -4.94
N HIS A 139 13.05 5.42 -5.46
CA HIS A 139 14.22 4.55 -5.48
C HIS A 139 14.96 4.53 -6.82
N GLY A 140 14.68 5.49 -7.73
CA GLY A 140 15.44 5.70 -8.96
C GLY A 140 14.86 5.01 -10.18
N GLU A 141 13.67 4.42 -10.11
CA GLU A 141 13.00 3.86 -11.26
C GLU A 141 12.43 5.00 -12.14
N GLU A 142 12.44 4.81 -13.45
CA GLU A 142 11.81 5.73 -14.40
C GLU A 142 10.29 5.56 -14.33
N ASN A 143 9.52 6.67 -14.46
CA ASN A 143 8.07 6.68 -14.24
C ASN A 143 7.31 5.63 -15.07
N ALA A 144 7.57 5.58 -16.37
CA ALA A 144 6.92 4.61 -17.27
C ALA A 144 7.31 3.16 -16.95
N ASN A 145 8.56 2.94 -16.51
CA ASN A 145 9.03 1.63 -16.10
C ASN A 145 8.46 1.19 -14.75
N ALA A 146 8.33 2.12 -13.80
CA ALA A 146 7.65 1.86 -12.51
C ALA A 146 6.22 1.33 -12.73
N ILE A 147 5.46 1.95 -13.65
CA ILE A 147 4.11 1.47 -14.03
C ILE A 147 4.17 0.04 -14.56
N LYS A 148 5.08 -0.23 -15.49
CA LYS A 148 5.26 -1.59 -16.06
C LYS A 148 5.63 -2.62 -14.98
N CYS A 149 6.55 -2.27 -14.08
CA CYS A 149 6.98 -3.14 -12.98
C CYS A 149 5.80 -3.49 -12.07
N VAL A 150 5.00 -2.51 -11.66
CA VAL A 150 3.83 -2.74 -10.82
C VAL A 150 2.79 -3.59 -11.54
N ARG A 151 2.45 -3.27 -12.78
CA ARG A 151 1.48 -4.04 -13.59
C ARG A 151 1.92 -5.47 -13.87
N LYS A 152 3.23 -5.72 -14.04
CA LYS A 152 3.78 -7.07 -14.20
C LYS A 152 3.55 -7.95 -12.96
N LYS A 153 3.60 -7.35 -11.77
CA LYS A 153 3.41 -8.07 -10.49
C LYS A 153 1.94 -8.11 -10.06
N ARG A 154 1.16 -7.11 -10.44
CA ARG A 154 -0.26 -6.97 -10.11
C ARG A 154 -1.04 -6.55 -11.35
N GLN A 155 -1.62 -7.51 -12.04
CA GLN A 155 -2.41 -7.24 -13.24
C GLN A 155 -3.54 -6.25 -12.93
N GLY A 156 -3.74 -5.24 -13.79
CA GLY A 156 -4.74 -4.19 -13.61
C GLY A 156 -4.36 -3.09 -12.63
N ALA A 157 -3.16 -3.13 -12.03
CA ALA A 157 -2.70 -2.06 -11.15
C ALA A 157 -2.58 -0.71 -11.88
N ILE A 158 -2.79 0.38 -11.13
CA ILE A 158 -2.90 1.74 -11.71
C ILE A 158 -4.06 1.71 -12.71
N GLU A 159 -5.28 1.57 -12.18
CA GLU A 159 -6.45 1.04 -12.88
C GLU A 159 -7.15 2.02 -13.84
N ASN A 160 -6.73 3.29 -13.86
CA ASN A 160 -7.32 4.28 -14.74
C ASN A 160 -6.31 5.35 -15.19
N GLU A 161 -6.70 6.13 -16.19
CA GLU A 161 -5.85 7.17 -16.78
C GLU A 161 -5.44 8.27 -15.81
N LEU A 162 -6.31 8.65 -14.85
CA LEU A 162 -5.98 9.69 -13.86
C LEU A 162 -4.83 9.24 -12.96
N GLN A 163 -4.84 7.99 -12.52
CA GLN A 163 -3.78 7.40 -11.72
C GLN A 163 -2.50 7.24 -12.53
N GLU A 164 -2.60 6.77 -13.77
CA GLU A 164 -1.46 6.61 -14.67
C GLU A 164 -0.79 7.94 -14.96
N GLN A 165 -1.56 8.95 -15.35
CA GLN A 165 -1.04 10.29 -15.63
C GLN A 165 -0.37 10.89 -14.39
N PHE A 166 -0.96 10.70 -13.21
CA PHE A 166 -0.34 11.14 -11.96
C PHE A 166 1.04 10.55 -11.74
N VAL A 167 1.22 9.25 -12.01
CA VAL A 167 2.53 8.59 -11.91
C VAL A 167 3.49 9.10 -12.99
N LEU A 168 3.03 9.27 -14.23
CA LEU A 168 3.86 9.77 -15.33
C LEU A 168 4.39 11.18 -15.07
N ASP A 169 3.56 12.03 -14.44
CA ASP A 169 3.90 13.42 -14.12
C ASP A 169 4.66 13.57 -12.79
N TYR A 170 4.79 12.49 -12.02
CA TYR A 170 5.43 12.55 -10.72
C TYR A 170 6.91 12.98 -10.83
N ARG A 171 7.32 13.87 -9.94
CA ARG A 171 8.72 14.33 -9.81
C ARG A 171 9.17 14.10 -8.38
N THR A 172 10.33 13.51 -8.23
CA THR A 172 10.98 13.38 -6.92
C THR A 172 11.32 14.78 -6.41
N ILE A 173 10.84 15.08 -5.22
CA ILE A 173 11.20 16.32 -4.53
C ILE A 173 12.38 15.98 -3.61
N SER A 174 13.53 16.59 -3.90
CA SER A 174 14.76 16.48 -3.08
C SER A 174 14.54 17.09 -1.71
#